data_2e304301a4c7934422a35d7242b0b8f6
#
_entry.id   2e304301a4c7934422a35d7242b0b8f6
#
_cell.length_a   1.000
_cell.length_b   1.000
_cell.length_c   1.000
_cell.angle_alpha   90.00
_cell.angle_beta   90.00
_cell.angle_gamma   90.00
#
_symmetry.space_group_name_H-M   'P 1'
#
loop_
_entity.id
_entity.type
_entity.pdbx_description
1 polymer ?
#
loop_
_entity_poly.entity_id
_entity_poly.type
_entity_poly.pdbx_seq_one_letter_code
_entity_poly.pdbx_strand_id
1 'polypeptide(L)'
;MADPYSTLGVSRSASEKDIKSAYRKLAKELHPDRNRDNPAAAERFSKVTQAYDLLSDKDKRAQFDRGEIDADGNPAMPFGMGTGGFGGARPGGGGPGGYSARDFQGFGAEDMDIGDLFEGLFGRGGGAQRGPRGGMGGMGGGAGGPQFRQPPPRKGADIRYKLAVPFVDAATLAKQRITLADGKTIDLSLPKGVEDGTQMRLKGKGQQGDGGFGDGIVTIDVQPHAFFERDGDDVRLELPITLDEAVNGAKVKVPTVDGPVMLTVSAGSSSGKVLRLKGKGFSTKSGGRGDQLVTLEIQLPGDVAELASRIEGWTDGSDPRADMGI
;
A
#
# COMPACT_ATOMS: atom_id res chain seq x y z
N MET A 1 -35.34 10.49 11.64
CA MET A 1 -33.98 9.90 11.43
C MET A 1 -33.62 10.00 9.96
N ALA A 2 -32.38 10.29 9.60
CA ALA A 2 -31.97 10.41 8.19
C ALA A 2 -31.88 9.00 7.58
N ASP A 3 -32.45 8.79 6.39
CA ASP A 3 -32.38 7.54 5.64
C ASP A 3 -30.90 7.26 5.28
N PRO A 4 -30.35 6.06 5.56
CA PRO A 4 -28.94 5.73 5.30
C PRO A 4 -28.57 5.87 3.82
N TYR A 5 -29.47 5.61 2.87
CA TYR A 5 -29.22 5.87 1.46
C TYR A 5 -29.05 7.35 1.16
N SER A 6 -29.89 8.21 1.75
CA SER A 6 -29.78 9.66 1.61
C SER A 6 -28.53 10.21 2.30
N THR A 7 -28.09 9.60 3.41
CA THR A 7 -26.86 9.97 4.13
C THR A 7 -25.61 9.72 3.27
N LEU A 8 -25.60 8.64 2.50
CA LEU A 8 -24.52 8.34 1.53
C LEU A 8 -24.71 9.05 0.18
N GLY A 9 -25.88 9.69 -0.07
CA GLY A 9 -26.19 10.34 -1.33
C GLY A 9 -26.39 9.36 -2.50
N VAL A 10 -26.90 8.15 -2.23
CA VAL A 10 -27.15 7.10 -3.23
C VAL A 10 -28.63 6.74 -3.29
N SER A 11 -29.08 6.15 -4.40
CA SER A 11 -30.44 5.66 -4.51
C SER A 11 -30.63 4.36 -3.73
N ARG A 12 -31.89 4.03 -3.35
CA ARG A 12 -32.21 2.75 -2.70
C ARG A 12 -31.90 1.53 -3.58
N SER A 13 -31.86 1.72 -4.91
CA SER A 13 -31.46 0.70 -5.89
C SER A 13 -29.97 0.63 -6.16
N ALA A 14 -29.13 1.40 -5.42
CA ALA A 14 -27.70 1.45 -5.64
C ALA A 14 -27.04 0.08 -5.43
N SER A 15 -26.05 -0.22 -6.27
CA SER A 15 -25.25 -1.44 -6.14
C SER A 15 -24.31 -1.34 -4.93
N GLU A 16 -23.83 -2.47 -4.42
CA GLU A 16 -22.82 -2.52 -3.36
C GLU A 16 -21.56 -1.73 -3.75
N LYS A 17 -21.18 -1.76 -5.02
CA LYS A 17 -20.06 -0.99 -5.57
C LYS A 17 -20.31 0.52 -5.48
N ASP A 18 -21.53 0.98 -5.75
CA ASP A 18 -21.89 2.39 -5.68
C ASP A 18 -21.90 2.90 -4.24
N ILE A 19 -22.45 2.08 -3.31
CA ILE A 19 -22.46 2.35 -1.87
C ILE A 19 -21.02 2.50 -1.35
N LYS A 20 -20.13 1.55 -1.70
CA LYS A 20 -18.70 1.59 -1.31
C LYS A 20 -17.97 2.80 -1.91
N SER A 21 -18.28 3.16 -3.15
CA SER A 21 -17.70 4.34 -3.82
C SER A 21 -18.14 5.66 -3.16
N ALA A 22 -19.42 5.80 -2.86
CA ALA A 22 -19.99 6.97 -2.19
C ALA A 22 -19.39 7.15 -0.78
N TYR A 23 -19.28 6.06 -0.02
CA TYR A 23 -18.65 6.08 1.29
C TYR A 23 -17.20 6.56 1.22
N ARG A 24 -16.36 6.00 0.32
CA ARG A 24 -14.96 6.41 0.16
C ARG A 24 -14.81 7.90 -0.15
N LYS A 25 -15.69 8.44 -0.99
CA LYS A 25 -15.69 9.86 -1.34
C LYS A 25 -15.98 10.72 -0.11
N LEU A 26 -17.07 10.41 0.62
CA LEU A 26 -17.47 11.15 1.81
C LEU A 26 -16.47 10.99 2.96
N ALA A 27 -15.90 9.80 3.16
CA ALA A 27 -14.88 9.54 4.17
C ALA A 27 -13.61 10.37 3.93
N LYS A 28 -13.18 10.51 2.66
CA LYS A 28 -12.05 11.37 2.29
C LYS A 28 -12.34 12.86 2.48
N GLU A 29 -13.58 13.29 2.19
CA GLU A 29 -14.01 14.68 2.34
C GLU A 29 -14.15 15.08 3.80
N LEU A 30 -14.73 14.21 4.63
CA LEU A 30 -15.03 14.45 6.05
C LEU A 30 -13.93 13.96 7.00
N HIS A 31 -12.77 13.56 6.48
CA HIS A 31 -11.67 13.01 7.29
C HIS A 31 -11.28 13.97 8.41
N PRO A 32 -11.11 13.50 9.67
CA PRO A 32 -10.77 14.34 10.81
C PRO A 32 -9.49 15.14 10.62
N ASP A 33 -8.47 14.58 9.94
CA ASP A 33 -7.22 15.29 9.68
C ASP A 33 -7.39 16.53 8.78
N ARG A 34 -8.39 16.50 7.91
CA ARG A 34 -8.70 17.62 7.01
C ARG A 34 -9.70 18.61 7.59
N ASN A 35 -10.39 18.21 8.66
CA ASN A 35 -11.49 18.97 9.27
C ASN A 35 -11.30 19.08 10.80
N ARG A 36 -10.06 19.28 11.29
CA ARG A 36 -9.72 19.25 12.72
C ARG A 36 -10.52 20.21 13.58
N ASP A 37 -10.91 21.35 13.03
CA ASP A 37 -11.61 22.40 13.74
C ASP A 37 -13.11 22.47 13.41
N ASN A 38 -13.65 21.42 12.74
CA ASN A 38 -15.06 21.40 12.31
C ASN A 38 -15.84 20.25 12.98
N PRO A 39 -16.48 20.50 14.15
CA PRO A 39 -17.25 19.47 14.85
C PRO A 39 -18.44 18.94 14.03
N ALA A 40 -19.00 19.75 13.14
CA ALA A 40 -20.09 19.31 12.25
C ALA A 40 -19.60 18.27 11.22
N ALA A 41 -18.34 18.34 10.79
CA ALA A 41 -17.75 17.33 9.91
C ALA A 41 -17.56 15.99 10.63
N ALA A 42 -17.15 16.00 11.90
CA ALA A 42 -17.01 14.79 12.71
C ALA A 42 -18.35 14.09 12.93
N GLU A 43 -19.42 14.86 13.22
CA GLU A 43 -20.77 14.31 13.36
C GLU A 43 -21.30 13.72 12.05
N ARG A 44 -21.07 14.40 10.93
CA ARG A 44 -21.43 13.88 9.59
C ARG A 44 -20.64 12.64 9.23
N PHE A 45 -19.35 12.58 9.57
CA PHE A 45 -18.51 11.41 9.35
C PHE A 45 -19.05 10.19 10.10
N SER A 46 -19.45 10.37 11.38
CA SER A 46 -20.05 9.28 12.17
C SER A 46 -21.34 8.76 11.52
N LYS A 47 -22.24 9.65 11.07
CA LYS A 47 -23.48 9.27 10.38
C LYS A 47 -23.23 8.53 9.06
N VAL A 48 -22.23 8.97 8.30
CA VAL A 48 -21.82 8.33 7.03
C VAL A 48 -21.26 6.93 7.28
N THR A 49 -20.49 6.75 8.35
CA THR A 49 -19.95 5.43 8.74
C THR A 49 -21.07 4.48 9.16
N GLN A 50 -21.98 4.92 10.02
CA GLN A 50 -23.16 4.12 10.42
C GLN A 50 -24.02 3.70 9.22
N ALA A 51 -24.29 4.64 8.30
CA ALA A 51 -25.04 4.33 7.09
C ALA A 51 -24.34 3.30 6.19
N TYR A 52 -23.03 3.38 6.09
CA TYR A 52 -22.24 2.42 5.33
C TYR A 52 -22.26 1.02 5.98
N ASP A 53 -22.11 0.93 7.30
CA ASP A 53 -22.15 -0.33 8.04
C ASP A 53 -23.48 -1.08 7.84
N LEU A 54 -24.57 -0.34 7.85
CA LEU A 54 -25.88 -0.92 7.64
C LEU A 54 -26.10 -1.38 6.20
N LEU A 55 -25.64 -0.62 5.21
CA LEU A 55 -25.90 -0.89 3.79
C LEU A 55 -24.86 -1.79 3.12
N SER A 56 -23.65 -1.96 3.70
CA SER A 56 -22.61 -2.84 3.19
C SER A 56 -22.83 -4.31 3.53
N ASP A 57 -23.56 -4.59 4.60
CA ASP A 57 -23.98 -5.93 4.99
C ASP A 57 -25.31 -6.27 4.31
N LYS A 58 -25.33 -7.35 3.51
CA LYS A 58 -26.52 -7.75 2.74
C LYS A 58 -27.71 -8.11 3.61
N ASP A 59 -27.46 -8.72 4.77
CA ASP A 59 -28.52 -9.14 5.67
C ASP A 59 -29.12 -7.94 6.41
N LYS A 60 -28.29 -7.03 6.93
CA LYS A 60 -28.73 -5.79 7.57
C LYS A 60 -29.46 -4.88 6.59
N ARG A 61 -28.93 -4.72 5.38
CA ARG A 61 -29.59 -3.95 4.31
C ARG A 61 -30.98 -4.52 4.00
N ALA A 62 -31.09 -5.83 3.84
CA ALA A 62 -32.37 -6.49 3.57
C ALA A 62 -33.35 -6.33 4.75
N GLN A 63 -32.88 -6.40 6.00
CA GLN A 63 -33.69 -6.16 7.19
C GLN A 63 -34.16 -4.69 7.26
N PHE A 64 -33.31 -3.73 6.93
CA PHE A 64 -33.66 -2.32 6.86
C PHE A 64 -34.68 -2.05 5.75
N ASP A 65 -34.48 -2.61 4.56
CA ASP A 65 -35.37 -2.43 3.43
C ASP A 65 -36.77 -3.05 3.68
N ARG A 66 -36.86 -4.09 4.54
CA ARG A 66 -38.11 -4.68 5.02
C ARG A 66 -38.71 -3.96 6.23
N GLY A 67 -37.99 -2.99 6.82
CA GLY A 67 -38.45 -2.26 8.01
C GLY A 67 -38.34 -3.08 9.31
N GLU A 68 -37.51 -4.13 9.34
CA GLU A 68 -37.26 -4.96 10.53
C GLU A 68 -36.28 -4.29 11.51
N ILE A 69 -35.38 -3.43 10.98
CA ILE A 69 -34.47 -2.62 11.76
C ILE A 69 -34.57 -1.14 11.34
N ASP A 70 -34.24 -0.26 12.25
CA ASP A 70 -34.15 1.20 12.01
C ASP A 70 -32.79 1.60 11.39
N ALA A 71 -32.60 2.92 11.16
CA ALA A 71 -31.36 3.45 10.58
C ALA A 71 -30.13 3.30 11.49
N ASP A 72 -30.31 2.98 12.74
CA ASP A 72 -29.26 2.74 13.74
C ASP A 72 -29.00 1.22 13.94
N GLY A 73 -29.72 0.38 13.19
CA GLY A 73 -29.58 -1.09 13.23
C GLY A 73 -30.32 -1.74 14.39
N ASN A 74 -31.18 -1.01 15.11
CA ASN A 74 -32.00 -1.57 16.18
C ASN A 74 -33.29 -2.21 15.61
N PRO A 75 -33.81 -3.28 16.24
CA PRO A 75 -35.08 -3.88 15.82
C PRO A 75 -36.19 -2.86 15.81
N ALA A 76 -36.81 -2.62 14.67
CA ALA A 76 -38.02 -1.82 14.55
C ALA A 76 -39.18 -2.61 15.17
N MET A 77 -39.72 -2.15 16.29
CA MET A 77 -40.91 -2.74 16.87
C MET A 77 -42.07 -2.63 15.86
N PRO A 78 -42.74 -3.74 15.49
CA PRO A 78 -43.91 -3.66 14.64
C PRO A 78 -44.98 -2.81 15.38
N PHE A 79 -45.34 -1.72 14.78
CA PHE A 79 -46.43 -0.86 15.26
C PHE A 79 -47.77 -1.61 15.11
N GLY A 80 -48.19 -2.29 16.17
CA GLY A 80 -49.49 -2.93 16.18
C GLY A 80 -49.66 -4.11 17.11
N MET A 81 -49.45 -3.96 18.42
CA MET A 81 -50.17 -4.75 19.41
C MET A 81 -50.28 -3.92 20.70
N GLY A 82 -51.42 -3.31 20.84
CA GLY A 82 -51.75 -2.48 21.97
C GLY A 82 -52.02 -3.28 23.26
N THR A 83 -51.78 -2.62 24.36
CA THR A 83 -52.36 -2.80 25.71
C THR A 83 -52.01 -4.04 26.51
N GLY A 84 -51.30 -3.81 27.57
CA GLY A 84 -51.24 -4.71 28.71
C GLY A 84 -50.12 -4.36 29.69
N GLY A 85 -50.42 -3.37 30.54
CA GLY A 85 -49.65 -2.81 31.60
C GLY A 85 -48.71 -3.73 32.40
N PHE A 86 -47.60 -3.13 32.81
CA PHE A 86 -47.19 -3.19 34.20
C PHE A 86 -46.20 -2.03 34.45
N GLY A 87 -46.60 -1.16 35.39
CA GLY A 87 -45.85 -0.01 35.80
C GLY A 87 -44.60 -0.34 36.59
N GLY A 88 -43.64 0.53 36.51
CA GLY A 88 -42.42 0.47 37.32
C GLY A 88 -41.48 1.60 36.96
N ALA A 89 -41.75 2.80 37.43
CA ALA A 89 -40.85 3.94 37.33
C ALA A 89 -39.51 3.66 38.04
N ARG A 90 -38.40 4.04 37.39
CA ARG A 90 -37.24 4.61 38.08
C ARG A 90 -36.44 5.49 37.10
N PRO A 91 -36.20 6.76 37.48
CA PRO A 91 -35.33 7.66 36.76
C PRO A 91 -33.89 7.51 37.30
N GLY A 92 -32.93 7.51 36.47
CA GLY A 92 -31.54 7.57 36.94
C GLY A 92 -30.49 7.17 35.91
N GLY A 93 -29.91 8.14 35.25
CA GLY A 93 -28.49 8.33 35.19
C GLY A 93 -27.66 7.58 34.15
N GLY A 94 -26.98 8.35 33.33
CA GLY A 94 -25.67 8.01 32.85
C GLY A 94 -25.60 7.60 31.37
N GLY A 95 -25.36 8.55 30.51
CA GLY A 95 -25.05 8.31 29.11
C GLY A 95 -23.74 7.56 28.91
N PRO A 96 -23.62 6.79 27.82
CA PRO A 96 -22.35 6.14 27.46
C PRO A 96 -21.42 7.17 26.84
N GLY A 97 -20.17 7.10 27.29
CA GLY A 97 -19.09 8.00 26.98
C GLY A 97 -18.81 8.16 25.48
N GLY A 98 -18.73 9.41 25.10
CA GLY A 98 -18.24 9.82 23.81
C GLY A 98 -16.77 9.45 23.66
N TYR A 99 -16.44 8.82 22.57
CA TYR A 99 -15.07 8.60 22.17
C TYR A 99 -14.43 9.95 21.84
N SER A 100 -13.35 10.29 22.55
CA SER A 100 -12.63 11.53 22.34
C SER A 100 -11.66 11.36 21.17
N ALA A 101 -11.55 12.40 20.34
CA ALA A 101 -10.69 12.51 19.17
C ALA A 101 -9.17 12.30 19.43
N ARG A 102 -8.79 11.95 20.66
CA ARG A 102 -7.39 11.71 21.07
C ARG A 102 -6.88 10.28 20.85
N ASP A 103 -7.77 9.31 20.64
CA ASP A 103 -7.36 7.91 20.45
C ASP A 103 -6.97 7.58 18.99
N PHE A 104 -7.08 8.56 18.09
CA PHE A 104 -6.83 8.37 16.65
C PHE A 104 -5.46 8.88 16.16
N GLN A 105 -4.57 9.27 17.07
CA GLN A 105 -3.28 9.91 16.73
C GLN A 105 -2.12 8.91 16.61
N GLY A 106 -2.27 7.85 15.83
CA GLY A 106 -1.19 6.84 15.73
C GLY A 106 -1.10 5.99 14.47
N PHE A 107 -1.95 6.20 13.47
CA PHE A 107 -1.92 5.35 12.28
C PHE A 107 -1.75 6.17 11.01
N GLY A 108 -0.53 6.08 10.45
CA GLY A 108 -0.20 6.59 9.13
C GLY A 108 -1.00 5.86 8.05
N ALA A 109 -1.75 6.63 7.28
CA ALA A 109 -2.62 6.15 6.21
C ALA A 109 -1.84 6.09 4.90
N GLU A 110 -1.24 4.94 4.61
CA GLU A 110 -0.94 4.54 3.23
C GLU A 110 -1.05 3.00 3.16
N ASP A 111 -1.99 2.51 2.35
CA ASP A 111 -2.19 1.10 1.98
C ASP A 111 -2.72 0.11 3.03
N MET A 112 -3.65 0.49 3.91
CA MET A 112 -4.43 -0.50 4.66
C MET A 112 -5.83 -0.67 4.08
N ASP A 113 -6.19 -1.91 3.79
CA ASP A 113 -7.57 -2.28 3.44
C ASP A 113 -8.49 -1.93 4.62
N ILE A 114 -9.42 -1.01 4.37
CA ILE A 114 -10.35 -0.48 5.39
C ILE A 114 -11.16 -1.59 6.07
N GLY A 115 -11.23 -2.76 5.44
CA GLY A 115 -11.87 -3.96 6.00
C GLY A 115 -11.14 -4.52 7.22
N ASP A 116 -9.82 -4.56 7.22
CA ASP A 116 -9.00 -5.09 8.32
C ASP A 116 -8.99 -4.16 9.54
N LEU A 117 -9.10 -2.83 9.31
CA LEU A 117 -9.19 -1.85 10.39
C LEU A 117 -10.53 -1.94 11.14
N PHE A 118 -11.58 -2.32 10.41
CA PHE A 118 -12.94 -2.40 10.94
C PHE A 118 -13.15 -3.66 11.79
N GLU A 119 -12.60 -4.81 11.37
CA GLU A 119 -12.68 -6.07 12.10
C GLU A 119 -11.91 -6.00 13.45
N GLY A 120 -10.82 -5.23 13.51
CA GLY A 120 -10.05 -4.99 14.74
C GLY A 120 -10.74 -4.06 15.75
N LEU A 121 -11.57 -3.12 15.28
CA LEU A 121 -12.18 -2.10 16.13
C LEU A 121 -13.57 -2.52 16.67
N PHE A 122 -14.34 -3.27 15.89
CA PHE A 122 -15.71 -3.67 16.27
C PHE A 122 -15.89 -5.14 16.64
N GLY A 123 -14.93 -6.02 16.33
CA GLY A 123 -14.99 -7.45 16.68
C GLY A 123 -14.78 -7.78 18.18
N ARG A 124 -14.52 -6.79 19.04
CA ARG A 124 -14.17 -7.02 20.46
C ARG A 124 -15.20 -6.50 21.48
N GLY A 125 -16.46 -6.46 21.11
CA GLY A 125 -17.57 -6.07 21.96
C GLY A 125 -18.36 -7.27 22.50
N GLY A 126 -17.85 -7.97 23.52
CA GLY A 126 -18.62 -9.04 24.16
C GLY A 126 -17.84 -9.86 25.19
N GLY A 127 -17.33 -9.23 26.24
CA GLY A 127 -16.68 -9.92 27.34
C GLY A 127 -16.99 -9.28 28.67
N ALA A 128 -18.09 -9.68 29.30
CA ALA A 128 -18.57 -9.21 30.60
C ALA A 128 -17.57 -9.47 31.72
N GLN A 129 -17.20 -8.40 32.39
CA GLN A 129 -16.54 -8.37 33.67
C GLN A 129 -17.50 -8.86 34.78
N ARG A 130 -17.18 -9.96 35.41
CA ARG A 130 -17.86 -10.43 36.62
C ARG A 130 -16.92 -10.27 37.79
N GLY A 131 -17.21 -9.32 38.64
CA GLY A 131 -16.65 -9.21 39.99
C GLY A 131 -17.28 -10.21 40.95
N PRO A 132 -16.62 -10.56 42.08
CA PRO A 132 -17.05 -11.57 42.98
C PRO A 132 -17.99 -11.01 44.06
N ARG A 133 -19.20 -11.55 44.16
CA ARG A 133 -20.00 -11.38 45.38
C ARG A 133 -20.76 -12.65 45.72
N GLY A 134 -20.50 -13.16 46.89
CA GLY A 134 -21.06 -14.36 47.42
C GLY A 134 -22.57 -14.28 47.74
N GLY A 135 -23.22 -15.41 47.76
CA GLY A 135 -24.59 -15.61 48.13
C GLY A 135 -24.95 -17.09 48.08
N MET A 136 -25.09 -17.65 49.23
CA MET A 136 -25.39 -19.02 49.64
C MET A 136 -26.79 -19.46 49.21
N GLY A 137 -26.92 -20.75 48.78
CA GLY A 137 -28.16 -21.49 48.89
C GLY A 137 -28.81 -21.93 47.57
N GLY A 138 -28.87 -23.26 47.33
CA GLY A 138 -29.73 -23.84 46.29
C GLY A 138 -29.19 -25.17 45.75
N MET A 139 -29.51 -26.27 46.44
CA MET A 139 -29.26 -27.67 46.12
C MET A 139 -30.10 -28.07 44.89
N GLY A 140 -29.49 -28.58 43.82
CA GLY A 140 -30.18 -29.11 42.66
C GLY A 140 -29.17 -29.67 41.63
N GLY A 141 -29.08 -30.99 41.53
CA GLY A 141 -28.10 -31.73 40.75
C GLY A 141 -28.18 -31.54 39.24
N GLY A 142 -27.03 -31.55 38.61
CA GLY A 142 -26.83 -31.58 37.20
C GLY A 142 -25.34 -31.66 36.95
N ALA A 143 -24.79 -32.86 36.76
CA ALA A 143 -23.42 -33.14 36.42
C ALA A 143 -23.13 -32.64 34.98
N GLY A 144 -22.83 -31.35 34.85
CA GLY A 144 -22.24 -30.75 33.67
C GLY A 144 -20.84 -30.26 34.04
N GLY A 145 -19.81 -31.05 33.77
CA GLY A 145 -18.42 -30.68 33.99
C GLY A 145 -18.09 -29.38 33.23
N PRO A 146 -17.12 -28.58 33.71
CA PRO A 146 -16.69 -27.38 33.05
C PRO A 146 -16.17 -27.77 31.65
N GLN A 147 -16.98 -27.52 30.60
CA GLN A 147 -16.49 -27.52 29.23
C GLN A 147 -15.42 -26.45 29.14
N PHE A 148 -14.15 -26.88 29.25
CA PHE A 148 -13.01 -26.06 28.83
C PHE A 148 -13.24 -25.70 27.38
N ARG A 149 -13.73 -24.49 27.12
CA ARG A 149 -13.72 -23.94 25.75
C ARG A 149 -12.27 -23.90 25.31
N GLN A 150 -11.88 -24.85 24.48
CA GLN A 150 -10.58 -24.82 23.84
C GLN A 150 -10.45 -23.45 23.12
N PRO A 151 -9.33 -22.73 23.31
CA PRO A 151 -9.11 -21.49 22.58
C PRO A 151 -9.21 -21.78 21.08
N PRO A 152 -9.75 -20.84 20.28
CA PRO A 152 -9.85 -21.04 18.84
C PRO A 152 -8.49 -21.39 18.27
N PRO A 153 -8.43 -22.32 17.31
CA PRO A 153 -7.19 -22.75 16.70
C PRO A 153 -6.47 -21.55 16.09
N ARG A 154 -5.20 -21.35 16.47
CA ARG A 154 -4.38 -20.22 16.03
C ARG A 154 -3.66 -20.57 14.72
N LYS A 155 -3.61 -19.63 13.78
CA LYS A 155 -2.75 -19.73 12.60
C LYS A 155 -1.28 -19.83 13.03
N GLY A 156 -0.47 -20.48 12.21
CA GLY A 156 0.97 -20.54 12.39
C GLY A 156 1.62 -19.17 12.27
N ALA A 157 2.87 -19.05 12.70
CA ALA A 157 3.64 -17.82 12.60
C ALA A 157 4.01 -17.51 11.14
N ASP A 158 4.14 -16.22 10.82
CA ASP A 158 4.63 -15.77 9.53
C ASP A 158 6.14 -16.02 9.39
N ILE A 159 6.58 -16.32 8.17
CA ILE A 159 7.99 -16.51 7.85
C ILE A 159 8.46 -15.35 6.97
N ARG A 160 9.57 -14.75 7.36
CA ARG A 160 10.20 -13.68 6.57
C ARG A 160 11.26 -14.26 5.64
N TYR A 161 11.21 -13.83 4.38
CA TYR A 161 12.16 -14.16 3.33
C TYR A 161 12.83 -12.89 2.82
N LYS A 162 14.10 -12.95 2.47
CA LYS A 162 14.81 -11.90 1.74
C LYS A 162 15.10 -12.42 0.34
N LEU A 163 14.69 -11.71 -0.69
CA LEU A 163 14.89 -12.10 -2.08
C LEU A 163 15.82 -11.09 -2.75
N ALA A 164 17.05 -11.50 -3.02
CA ALA A 164 17.98 -10.72 -3.82
C ALA A 164 17.55 -10.75 -5.29
N VAL A 165 17.32 -9.57 -5.87
CA VAL A 165 16.84 -9.42 -7.24
C VAL A 165 17.88 -8.61 -8.03
N PRO A 166 18.45 -9.12 -9.12
CA PRO A 166 19.34 -8.37 -9.98
C PRO A 166 18.68 -7.07 -10.49
N PHE A 167 19.45 -6.00 -10.60
CA PHE A 167 18.98 -4.69 -11.06
C PHE A 167 18.15 -4.77 -12.35
N VAL A 168 18.68 -5.47 -13.35
CA VAL A 168 18.03 -5.64 -14.67
C VAL A 168 16.70 -6.38 -14.54
N ASP A 169 16.65 -7.42 -13.70
CA ASP A 169 15.43 -8.19 -13.46
C ASP A 169 14.37 -7.35 -12.75
N ALA A 170 14.77 -6.50 -11.81
CA ALA A 170 13.86 -5.56 -11.15
C ALA A 170 13.29 -4.53 -12.15
N ALA A 171 14.13 -3.98 -13.03
CA ALA A 171 13.71 -3.00 -14.03
C ALA A 171 12.76 -3.60 -15.08
N THR A 172 12.98 -4.86 -15.48
CA THR A 172 12.20 -5.56 -16.52
C THR A 172 11.04 -6.37 -15.96
N LEU A 173 10.91 -6.45 -14.62
CA LEU A 173 9.93 -7.30 -13.93
C LEU A 173 10.08 -8.79 -14.28
N ALA A 174 11.30 -9.26 -14.48
CA ALA A 174 11.58 -10.66 -14.74
C ALA A 174 11.10 -11.52 -13.55
N LYS A 175 10.53 -12.69 -13.86
CA LYS A 175 10.10 -13.63 -12.83
C LYS A 175 11.27 -14.07 -11.98
N GLN A 176 11.10 -14.02 -10.70
CA GLN A 176 12.10 -14.45 -9.71
C GLN A 176 11.72 -15.79 -9.12
N ARG A 177 12.72 -16.57 -8.76
CA ARG A 177 12.52 -17.89 -8.15
C ARG A 177 12.95 -17.87 -6.70
N ILE A 178 12.04 -18.28 -5.80
CA ILE A 178 12.30 -18.34 -4.36
C ILE A 178 12.03 -19.73 -3.82
N THR A 179 12.93 -20.24 -2.98
CA THR A 179 12.72 -21.49 -2.22
C THR A 179 12.17 -21.16 -0.85
N LEU A 180 11.03 -21.75 -0.52
CA LEU A 180 10.34 -21.57 0.74
C LEU A 180 10.90 -22.49 1.83
N ALA A 181 10.52 -22.26 3.08
CA ALA A 181 10.94 -23.05 4.23
C ALA A 181 10.50 -24.53 4.16
N ASP A 182 9.42 -24.82 3.42
CA ASP A 182 8.96 -26.19 3.15
C ASP A 182 9.76 -26.90 2.02
N GLY A 183 10.83 -26.28 1.52
CA GLY A 183 11.69 -26.78 0.44
C GLY A 183 11.09 -26.60 -0.97
N LYS A 184 9.88 -26.08 -1.09
CA LYS A 184 9.26 -25.85 -2.40
C LYS A 184 9.77 -24.56 -3.02
N THR A 185 10.06 -24.66 -4.31
CA THR A 185 10.45 -23.49 -5.12
C THR A 185 9.22 -22.95 -5.87
N ILE A 186 9.03 -21.65 -5.82
CA ILE A 186 7.93 -20.96 -6.51
C ILE A 186 8.48 -19.84 -7.38
N ASP A 187 7.79 -19.58 -8.50
CA ASP A 187 8.06 -18.42 -9.35
C ASP A 187 7.23 -17.23 -8.85
N LEU A 188 7.91 -16.12 -8.55
CA LEU A 188 7.37 -14.90 -8.03
C LEU A 188 7.40 -13.82 -9.10
N SER A 189 6.26 -13.20 -9.38
CA SER A 189 6.17 -12.03 -10.26
C SER A 189 6.38 -10.77 -9.43
N LEU A 190 7.31 -9.92 -9.86
CA LEU A 190 7.57 -8.64 -9.20
C LEU A 190 6.42 -7.66 -9.44
N PRO A 191 6.04 -6.84 -8.45
CA PRO A 191 5.02 -5.82 -8.63
C PRO A 191 5.55 -4.68 -9.51
N LYS A 192 4.64 -4.00 -10.22
CA LYS A 192 4.97 -2.79 -10.97
C LYS A 192 5.46 -1.70 -10.02
N GLY A 193 6.50 -0.97 -10.44
CA GLY A 193 7.12 0.04 -9.59
C GLY A 193 7.82 -0.55 -8.37
N VAL A 194 8.37 -1.78 -8.49
CA VAL A 194 9.16 -2.41 -7.43
C VAL A 194 10.35 -1.53 -7.04
N GLU A 195 10.53 -1.35 -5.73
CA GLU A 195 11.66 -0.62 -5.13
C GLU A 195 12.39 -1.54 -4.17
N ASP A 196 13.61 -1.16 -3.79
CA ASP A 196 14.33 -1.85 -2.72
C ASP A 196 13.52 -1.81 -1.42
N GLY A 197 13.51 -2.92 -0.68
CA GLY A 197 12.70 -3.06 0.53
C GLY A 197 11.21 -3.35 0.29
N THR A 198 10.73 -3.41 -0.96
CA THR A 198 9.33 -3.75 -1.26
C THR A 198 8.96 -5.09 -0.63
N GLN A 199 7.85 -5.13 0.12
CA GLN A 199 7.37 -6.34 0.76
C GLN A 199 6.20 -6.96 0.00
N MET A 200 6.24 -8.29 -0.14
CA MET A 200 5.20 -9.08 -0.78
C MET A 200 4.72 -10.17 0.18
N ARG A 201 3.39 -10.31 0.32
CA ARG A 201 2.77 -11.33 1.14
C ARG A 201 2.44 -12.57 0.31
N LEU A 202 2.95 -13.71 0.71
CA LEU A 202 2.64 -15.02 0.16
C LEU A 202 1.69 -15.75 1.10
N LYS A 203 0.41 -15.70 0.80
CA LYS A 203 -0.66 -16.27 1.65
C LYS A 203 -0.44 -17.77 1.89
N GLY A 204 -0.49 -18.18 3.16
CA GLY A 204 -0.37 -19.57 3.56
C GLY A 204 1.03 -20.18 3.33
N LYS A 205 2.09 -19.36 3.29
CA LYS A 205 3.49 -19.79 3.12
C LYS A 205 4.34 -19.56 4.37
N GLY A 206 3.70 -19.38 5.52
CA GLY A 206 4.31 -19.36 6.84
C GLY A 206 4.35 -20.74 7.50
N GLN A 207 4.54 -20.76 8.83
CA GLN A 207 4.54 -21.98 9.63
C GLN A 207 3.13 -22.59 9.72
N GLN A 208 3.07 -23.90 9.94
CA GLN A 208 1.82 -24.58 10.23
C GLN A 208 1.43 -24.34 11.69
N GLY A 209 0.18 -23.98 11.93
CA GLY A 209 -0.46 -23.93 13.25
C GLY A 209 -1.75 -24.73 13.25
N ASP A 210 -2.38 -24.87 14.41
CA ASP A 210 -3.62 -25.64 14.59
C ASP A 210 -4.80 -25.03 13.80
N GLY A 211 -4.77 -23.70 13.53
CA GLY A 211 -5.77 -22.95 12.77
C GLY A 211 -5.37 -22.68 11.32
N GLY A 212 -4.34 -23.37 10.79
CA GLY A 212 -3.86 -23.22 9.42
C GLY A 212 -2.46 -22.58 9.34
N PHE A 213 -2.01 -22.36 8.13
CA PHE A 213 -0.68 -21.78 7.89
C PHE A 213 -0.68 -20.26 8.12
N GLY A 214 0.43 -19.73 8.67
CA GLY A 214 0.79 -18.32 8.59
C GLY A 214 1.14 -17.89 7.17
N ASP A 215 1.63 -16.69 6.98
CA ASP A 215 2.01 -16.19 5.67
C ASP A 215 3.53 -16.05 5.50
N GLY A 216 3.99 -16.06 4.27
CA GLY A 216 5.35 -15.70 3.92
C GLY A 216 5.44 -14.21 3.61
N ILE A 217 6.36 -13.49 4.23
CA ILE A 217 6.64 -12.08 3.93
C ILE A 217 7.98 -12.01 3.19
N VAL A 218 7.93 -11.72 1.90
CA VAL A 218 9.13 -11.60 1.06
C VAL A 218 9.52 -10.13 0.95
N THR A 219 10.72 -9.80 1.44
CA THR A 219 11.31 -8.47 1.24
C THR A 219 12.25 -8.53 0.03
N ILE A 220 12.02 -7.69 -0.95
CA ILE A 220 12.82 -7.56 -2.16
C ILE A 220 14.06 -6.73 -1.83
N ASP A 221 15.24 -7.24 -2.23
CA ASP A 221 16.54 -6.60 -2.07
C ASP A 221 17.14 -6.44 -3.48
N VAL A 222 16.98 -5.23 -4.04
CA VAL A 222 17.46 -4.93 -5.39
C VAL A 222 18.98 -4.78 -5.36
N GLN A 223 19.68 -5.68 -6.06
CA GLN A 223 21.13 -5.66 -6.08
C GLN A 223 21.67 -4.51 -6.92
N PRO A 224 22.74 -3.82 -6.48
CA PRO A 224 23.39 -2.78 -7.27
C PRO A 224 23.95 -3.36 -8.56
N HIS A 225 24.07 -2.51 -9.60
CA HIS A 225 24.64 -2.88 -10.89
C HIS A 225 25.97 -2.20 -11.11
N ALA A 226 26.85 -2.79 -11.91
CA ALA A 226 28.22 -2.28 -12.11
C ALA A 226 28.26 -0.89 -12.79
N PHE A 227 27.28 -0.55 -13.60
CA PHE A 227 27.24 0.70 -14.37
C PHE A 227 25.85 1.30 -14.53
N PHE A 228 24.78 0.66 -14.04
CA PHE A 228 23.46 1.27 -13.99
C PHE A 228 23.18 1.79 -12.58
N GLU A 229 22.64 3.00 -12.52
CA GLU A 229 22.12 3.61 -11.30
C GLU A 229 20.63 3.90 -11.44
N ARG A 230 19.89 3.75 -10.37
CA ARG A 230 18.46 4.08 -10.36
C ARG A 230 18.26 5.51 -9.90
N ASP A 231 17.46 6.27 -10.65
CA ASP A 231 17.00 7.61 -10.30
C ASP A 231 15.48 7.68 -10.41
N GLY A 232 14.79 7.40 -9.30
CA GLY A 232 13.34 7.24 -9.31
C GLY A 232 12.89 6.08 -10.20
N ASP A 233 12.17 6.37 -11.28
CA ASP A 233 11.77 5.40 -12.31
C ASP A 233 12.76 5.35 -13.48
N ASP A 234 13.73 6.28 -13.55
CA ASP A 234 14.74 6.33 -14.61
C ASP A 234 15.98 5.50 -14.26
N VAL A 235 16.75 5.17 -15.29
CA VAL A 235 18.06 4.51 -15.19
C VAL A 235 19.13 5.46 -15.69
N ARG A 236 20.15 5.74 -14.87
CA ARG A 236 21.34 6.48 -15.26
C ARG A 236 22.44 5.56 -15.73
N LEU A 237 23.17 5.99 -16.74
CA LEU A 237 24.35 5.35 -17.28
C LEU A 237 25.38 6.40 -17.67
N GLU A 238 26.59 6.28 -17.17
CA GLU A 238 27.75 6.99 -17.69
C GLU A 238 28.32 6.18 -18.86
N LEU A 239 28.34 6.77 -20.05
CA LEU A 239 28.81 6.13 -21.27
C LEU A 239 30.16 6.71 -21.67
N PRO A 240 31.24 5.93 -21.53
CA PRO A 240 32.53 6.33 -22.07
C PRO A 240 32.50 6.38 -23.61
N ILE A 241 32.95 7.49 -24.17
CA ILE A 241 33.15 7.68 -25.61
C ILE A 241 34.57 8.16 -25.88
N THR A 242 35.08 7.87 -27.07
CA THR A 242 36.39 8.37 -27.48
C THR A 242 36.30 9.85 -27.91
N LEU A 243 37.46 10.53 -27.92
CA LEU A 243 37.55 11.90 -28.42
C LEU A 243 37.11 11.97 -29.89
N ASP A 244 37.49 10.98 -30.73
CA ASP A 244 37.05 10.91 -32.13
C ASP A 244 35.53 10.81 -32.25
N GLU A 245 34.87 9.94 -31.48
CA GLU A 245 33.42 9.81 -31.46
C GLU A 245 32.73 11.12 -31.02
N ALA A 246 33.35 11.83 -30.08
CA ALA A 246 32.81 13.11 -29.59
C ALA A 246 32.93 14.20 -30.64
N VAL A 247 34.04 14.32 -31.34
CA VAL A 247 34.34 15.37 -32.32
C VAL A 247 33.60 15.13 -33.64
N ASN A 248 33.69 13.92 -34.18
CA ASN A 248 33.15 13.57 -35.50
C ASN A 248 31.72 13.05 -35.47
N GLY A 249 31.25 12.68 -34.28
CA GLY A 249 29.99 11.97 -34.12
C GLY A 249 30.10 10.49 -34.47
N ALA A 250 29.30 9.67 -33.82
CA ALA A 250 29.32 8.22 -34.02
C ALA A 250 27.97 7.58 -33.72
N LYS A 251 27.82 6.33 -34.19
CA LYS A 251 26.78 5.44 -33.71
C LYS A 251 27.42 4.44 -32.75
N VAL A 252 27.10 4.56 -31.46
CA VAL A 252 27.68 3.73 -30.39
C VAL A 252 26.66 2.74 -29.87
N LYS A 253 27.12 1.58 -29.45
CA LYS A 253 26.28 0.55 -28.84
C LYS A 253 26.19 0.81 -27.35
N VAL A 254 24.98 1.03 -26.85
CA VAL A 254 24.71 1.38 -25.46
C VAL A 254 23.97 0.24 -24.77
N PRO A 255 24.41 -0.26 -23.61
CA PRO A 255 23.64 -1.22 -22.83
C PRO A 255 22.38 -0.58 -22.29
N THR A 256 21.28 -1.32 -22.31
CA THR A 256 20.04 -0.99 -21.60
C THR A 256 19.54 -2.18 -20.81
N VAL A 257 18.61 -1.97 -19.90
CA VAL A 257 18.01 -3.06 -19.13
C VAL A 257 17.27 -4.09 -20.00
N ASP A 258 16.87 -3.72 -21.23
CA ASP A 258 16.24 -4.64 -22.18
C ASP A 258 17.23 -5.22 -23.23
N GLY A 259 18.51 -4.96 -23.06
CA GLY A 259 19.55 -5.30 -24.02
C GLY A 259 20.12 -4.08 -24.73
N PRO A 260 21.19 -4.25 -25.53
CA PRO A 260 21.92 -3.14 -26.13
C PRO A 260 21.13 -2.49 -27.28
N VAL A 261 21.27 -1.16 -27.42
CA VAL A 261 20.69 -0.37 -28.51
C VAL A 261 21.75 0.51 -29.16
N MET A 262 21.51 0.94 -30.40
CA MET A 262 22.39 1.90 -31.08
C MET A 262 21.95 3.31 -30.75
N LEU A 263 22.87 4.14 -30.25
CA LEU A 263 22.68 5.55 -29.92
C LEU A 263 23.55 6.39 -30.85
N THR A 264 22.98 7.49 -31.37
CA THR A 264 23.73 8.43 -32.17
C THR A 264 24.29 9.54 -31.29
N VAL A 265 25.60 9.64 -31.24
CA VAL A 265 26.34 10.76 -30.67
C VAL A 265 26.54 11.79 -31.79
N SER A 266 26.06 13.01 -31.59
CA SER A 266 26.21 14.08 -32.56
C SER A 266 27.66 14.59 -32.55
N ALA A 267 28.14 15.00 -33.72
CA ALA A 267 29.44 15.70 -33.82
C ALA A 267 29.46 16.93 -32.89
N GLY A 268 30.62 17.16 -32.25
CA GLY A 268 30.82 18.25 -31.30
C GLY A 268 30.11 18.01 -29.97
N SER A 269 29.86 16.73 -29.58
CA SER A 269 29.36 16.39 -28.25
C SER A 269 30.46 16.52 -27.21
N SER A 270 30.11 16.96 -26.00
CA SER A 270 31.06 17.09 -24.88
C SER A 270 30.64 16.18 -23.71
N SER A 271 31.56 15.96 -22.80
CA SER A 271 31.26 15.30 -21.49
C SER A 271 30.15 16.02 -20.76
N GLY A 272 29.34 15.27 -20.03
CA GLY A 272 28.17 15.78 -19.31
C GLY A 272 26.90 15.94 -20.16
N LYS A 273 26.98 15.75 -21.50
CA LYS A 273 25.78 15.76 -22.36
C LYS A 273 24.95 14.53 -22.08
N VAL A 274 23.66 14.76 -21.74
CA VAL A 274 22.72 13.68 -21.44
C VAL A 274 21.85 13.38 -22.66
N LEU A 275 21.83 12.10 -23.06
CA LEU A 275 20.99 11.57 -24.12
C LEU A 275 19.93 10.66 -23.52
N ARG A 276 18.66 10.79 -23.95
CA ARG A 276 17.53 10.07 -23.39
C ARG A 276 17.09 8.93 -24.28
N LEU A 277 17.00 7.73 -23.70
CA LEU A 277 16.43 6.54 -24.34
C LEU A 277 15.06 6.28 -23.72
N LYS A 278 14.01 6.64 -24.43
CA LYS A 278 12.62 6.60 -23.94
C LYS A 278 12.18 5.17 -23.60
N GLY A 279 11.55 5.01 -22.45
CA GLY A 279 10.95 3.75 -22.00
C GLY A 279 11.96 2.67 -21.66
N LYS A 280 13.24 3.02 -21.39
CA LYS A 280 14.31 2.09 -21.01
C LYS A 280 14.67 2.14 -19.50
N GLY A 281 13.78 2.75 -18.69
CA GLY A 281 13.88 2.78 -17.23
C GLY A 281 13.12 1.64 -16.54
N PHE A 282 12.84 1.83 -15.25
CA PHE A 282 12.04 0.92 -14.43
C PHE A 282 10.55 1.01 -14.78
N SER A 283 9.81 -0.04 -14.47
CA SER A 283 8.35 0.00 -14.53
C SER A 283 7.80 0.96 -13.47
N THR A 284 6.82 1.77 -13.84
CA THR A 284 6.14 2.68 -12.89
C THR A 284 4.93 2.00 -12.24
N LYS A 285 4.51 2.45 -11.05
CA LYS A 285 3.29 1.98 -10.36
C LYS A 285 2.04 2.16 -11.23
N SER A 286 2.01 3.19 -12.09
CA SER A 286 0.91 3.47 -13.02
C SER A 286 0.88 2.58 -14.25
N GLY A 287 1.90 1.76 -14.49
CA GLY A 287 1.97 0.81 -15.60
C GLY A 287 2.75 1.28 -16.83
N GLY A 288 3.42 2.45 -16.76
CA GLY A 288 4.39 2.92 -17.73
C GLY A 288 5.81 2.41 -17.43
N ARG A 289 6.79 3.01 -18.09
CA ARG A 289 8.23 2.86 -17.80
C ARG A 289 8.89 4.23 -17.81
N GLY A 290 9.87 4.41 -16.96
CA GLY A 290 10.82 5.51 -17.00
C GLY A 290 11.75 5.43 -18.20
N ASP A 291 12.67 6.34 -18.30
CA ASP A 291 13.63 6.48 -19.40
C ASP A 291 15.03 6.06 -18.94
N GLN A 292 15.93 5.84 -19.87
CA GLN A 292 17.35 5.72 -19.54
C GLN A 292 18.05 7.02 -19.95
N LEU A 293 18.76 7.61 -18.99
CA LEU A 293 19.56 8.83 -19.15
C LEU A 293 21.03 8.42 -19.32
N VAL A 294 21.56 8.68 -20.51
CA VAL A 294 22.93 8.33 -20.87
C VAL A 294 23.77 9.59 -20.86
N THR A 295 24.64 9.72 -19.87
CA THR A 295 25.60 10.83 -19.76
C THR A 295 26.86 10.47 -20.52
N LEU A 296 27.26 11.27 -21.50
CA LEU A 296 28.50 11.05 -22.25
C LEU A 296 29.71 11.45 -21.42
N GLU A 297 30.74 10.61 -21.42
CA GLU A 297 32.02 10.87 -20.77
C GLU A 297 33.16 10.65 -21.76
N ILE A 298 33.86 11.72 -22.14
CA ILE A 298 34.97 11.60 -23.07
C ILE A 298 36.16 11.02 -22.33
N GLN A 299 36.66 9.88 -22.80
CA GLN A 299 37.87 9.25 -22.29
C GLN A 299 39.02 9.45 -23.27
N LEU A 300 40.16 9.87 -22.72
CA LEU A 300 41.40 9.92 -23.47
C LEU A 300 41.93 8.50 -23.73
N PRO A 301 42.66 8.27 -24.86
CA PRO A 301 43.26 6.99 -25.10
C PRO A 301 44.28 6.63 -24.01
N GLY A 302 44.44 5.32 -23.74
CA GLY A 302 45.41 4.83 -22.73
C GLY A 302 46.84 5.23 -23.04
N ASP A 303 47.23 5.27 -24.32
CA ASP A 303 48.47 5.87 -24.80
C ASP A 303 48.16 7.29 -25.32
N VAL A 304 48.55 8.28 -24.55
CA VAL A 304 48.35 9.68 -24.90
C VAL A 304 49.46 10.27 -25.76
N ALA A 305 50.56 9.57 -26.00
CA ALA A 305 51.72 10.09 -26.73
C ALA A 305 51.35 10.40 -28.18
N GLU A 306 50.60 9.53 -28.85
CA GLU A 306 50.13 9.77 -30.21
C GLU A 306 49.17 10.96 -30.26
N LEU A 307 48.25 11.06 -29.33
CA LEU A 307 47.34 12.21 -29.27
C LEU A 307 48.10 13.51 -29.02
N ALA A 308 49.05 13.51 -28.08
CA ALA A 308 49.88 14.69 -27.79
C ALA A 308 50.66 15.16 -29.04
N SER A 309 51.21 14.26 -29.84
CA SER A 309 51.89 14.61 -31.06
C SER A 309 50.99 15.20 -32.14
N ARG A 310 49.71 14.73 -32.20
CA ARG A 310 48.70 15.24 -33.15
C ARG A 310 48.20 16.64 -32.82
N ILE A 311 48.20 16.99 -31.53
CA ILE A 311 47.74 18.31 -31.04
C ILE A 311 48.92 19.28 -30.76
N GLU A 312 50.17 18.84 -31.07
CA GLU A 312 51.33 19.69 -30.89
C GLU A 312 51.19 20.97 -31.74
N GLY A 313 51.37 22.11 -31.08
CA GLY A 313 51.14 23.43 -31.71
C GLY A 313 49.70 23.93 -31.81
N TRP A 314 48.73 23.08 -31.41
CA TRP A 314 47.32 23.53 -31.30
C TRP A 314 47.03 23.92 -29.83
N THR A 315 46.38 25.09 -29.69
CA THR A 315 45.93 25.58 -28.38
C THR A 315 44.45 25.94 -28.49
N ASP A 316 43.64 25.38 -27.59
CA ASP A 316 42.27 25.81 -27.49
C ASP A 316 42.21 27.21 -26.89
N GLY A 317 41.64 28.15 -27.68
CA GLY A 317 41.48 29.54 -27.25
C GLY A 317 40.25 29.80 -26.39
N SER A 318 39.45 28.78 -26.11
CA SER A 318 38.29 28.90 -25.19
C SER A 318 38.71 28.90 -23.73
N ASP A 319 37.93 29.57 -22.92
CA ASP A 319 38.06 29.49 -21.45
C ASP A 319 36.88 28.68 -20.88
N PRO A 320 37.08 27.34 -20.65
CA PRO A 320 36.03 26.52 -20.13
C PRO A 320 35.67 26.81 -18.65
N ARG A 321 36.39 27.69 -17.98
CA ARG A 321 36.15 28.11 -16.59
C ARG A 321 35.62 29.54 -16.46
N ALA A 322 35.31 30.20 -17.58
CA ALA A 322 34.82 31.59 -17.55
C ALA A 322 33.60 31.78 -16.65
N ASP A 323 32.67 30.79 -16.66
CA ASP A 323 31.45 30.84 -15.86
C ASP A 323 31.67 30.51 -14.36
N MET A 324 32.87 30.07 -13.98
CA MET A 324 33.19 29.74 -12.59
C MET A 324 33.74 30.97 -11.81
N GLY A 325 33.96 32.09 -12.48
CA GLY A 325 34.42 33.34 -11.89
C GLY A 325 35.88 33.33 -11.38
N ILE A 326 36.70 32.48 -11.97
CA ILE A 326 38.12 32.31 -11.66
C ILE A 326 38.98 32.60 -12.89
#